data_5e1778754c004693b3eabfaabc1e9dcf
#
_entry.id   5e1778754c004693b3eabfaabc1e9dcf
#
_cell.length_a   1.000
_cell.length_b   1.000
_cell.length_c   1.000
_cell.angle_alpha   90.00
_cell.angle_beta   90.00
_cell.angle_gamma   90.00
#
_symmetry.space_group_name_H-M   'P 1'
#
loop_
_entity.id
_entity.type
_entity.pdbx_description
1 polymer ?
#
loop_
_entity_poly.entity_id
_entity_poly.type
_entity_poly.pdbx_seq_one_letter_code
_entity_poly.pdbx_strand_id
1 'polypeptide(L)'
;MNNPNTSSTTLAEAKPVKFPTHYTLSGQDGSIEIPYLPMGECCTSIVRELERQMGGPPEPGMRSNFIFCMACHLRHVCDDNAEWIAGIMPTYGQEHDKWLGDIRQACNRNQKPEMSRIMQKTLEACKMDMLVEMGAQECSMPPAMPKRLPPLIKLLTSRTPDIYKPAVAHAVFPALASYLWRTRFRYVDNTLHEATLMNVLMAPTGAGKSCISEPINRILKNMRERDRENLRREREWKQLVQAKGANKDKPQRPEGLVIQEIDPDMTNAAFVQRLADAEERFLYTKMNEIDQFDALKTSSRSKAQFQIMCLAFDHGNTYGQTRVGCGSVSERVSIRFNWNASTTIQKGRKYFNQVLTDGPVSRINFCTIPEREIGADMPVFGTYDAEFDEQLRPYIERLEKARGLVTCPKAEALSKRLIEGCADFAVLSGSRSYENLSFRANVIAYLKAMVLYIAGGEKWDKTLEDFITWSLHYDLWCKMNFFANDMDEAEIAMRRQGHRGPQNMLDMLPDEFTREEVHLLRQSQGITTGSTSKMLSNWKHRGYITLFSNSLPGSGEELYRKTGLYLKR
;
A
#
# COMPACT_ATOMS: atom_id res chain seq x y z
N MET A 1 -64.05 41.92 -9.82
CA MET A 1 -63.74 42.28 -8.43
C MET A 1 -62.33 41.86 -8.13
N ASN A 2 -61.48 42.81 -8.20
CA ASN A 2 -60.25 43.15 -7.50
C ASN A 2 -59.27 42.05 -7.10
N ASN A 3 -58.19 42.13 -7.81
CA ASN A 3 -56.85 41.71 -7.49
C ASN A 3 -56.23 42.63 -6.39
N PRO A 4 -55.28 42.17 -5.59
CA PRO A 4 -54.05 42.96 -5.56
C PRO A 4 -52.75 42.15 -5.62
N ASN A 5 -51.87 42.67 -6.47
CA ASN A 5 -50.42 42.75 -6.40
C ASN A 5 -49.68 41.90 -5.40
N THR A 6 -48.86 40.96 -5.89
CA THR A 6 -47.62 40.55 -5.25
C THR A 6 -46.47 41.03 -6.12
N SER A 7 -45.79 42.05 -5.63
CA SER A 7 -44.50 42.53 -6.13
C SER A 7 -43.42 41.45 -5.91
N SER A 8 -42.94 40.84 -6.97
CA SER A 8 -41.74 40.06 -7.00
C SER A 8 -40.53 41.01 -6.89
N THR A 9 -39.92 41.05 -5.70
CA THR A 9 -38.60 41.66 -5.52
C THR A 9 -37.58 40.67 -6.11
N THR A 10 -37.08 40.99 -7.28
CA THR A 10 -35.91 40.37 -7.89
C THR A 10 -34.73 40.59 -6.96
N LEU A 11 -34.25 39.50 -6.37
CA LEU A 11 -32.94 39.41 -5.74
C LEU A 11 -31.90 39.75 -6.82
N ALA A 12 -31.23 40.90 -6.67
CA ALA A 12 -30.08 41.27 -7.50
C ALA A 12 -29.02 40.16 -7.34
N GLU A 13 -28.67 39.51 -8.43
CA GLU A 13 -27.55 38.60 -8.50
C GLU A 13 -26.29 39.32 -8.03
N ALA A 14 -25.79 38.98 -6.87
CA ALA A 14 -24.51 39.43 -6.39
C ALA A 14 -23.42 38.92 -7.36
N LYS A 15 -22.67 39.86 -7.97
CA LYS A 15 -21.54 39.52 -8.82
C LYS A 15 -20.57 38.65 -8.00
N PRO A 16 -20.06 37.53 -8.58
CA PRO A 16 -19.10 36.70 -7.87
C PRO A 16 -17.87 37.51 -7.50
N VAL A 17 -17.56 37.53 -6.21
CA VAL A 17 -16.35 38.20 -5.67
C VAL A 17 -15.15 37.41 -6.21
N LYS A 18 -14.27 38.05 -6.98
CA LYS A 18 -13.02 37.47 -7.44
C LYS A 18 -12.01 37.50 -6.29
N PHE A 19 -11.70 36.37 -5.75
CA PHE A 19 -10.62 36.21 -4.77
C PHE A 19 -9.26 36.16 -5.46
N PRO A 20 -8.17 36.62 -4.82
CA PRO A 20 -6.82 36.51 -5.39
C PRO A 20 -6.39 35.04 -5.45
N THR A 21 -5.60 34.70 -6.47
CA THR A 21 -5.18 33.33 -6.76
C THR A 21 -3.95 32.85 -5.97
N HIS A 22 -3.26 33.73 -5.23
CA HIS A 22 -2.08 33.41 -4.44
C HIS A 22 -2.00 34.28 -3.19
N TYR A 23 -1.57 33.69 -2.06
CA TYR A 23 -1.19 34.44 -0.86
C TYR A 23 0.28 34.15 -0.52
N THR A 24 1.02 35.21 -0.26
CA THR A 24 2.38 35.13 0.28
C THR A 24 2.33 35.56 1.74
N LEU A 25 2.56 34.67 2.68
CA LEU A 25 2.78 35.03 4.07
C LEU A 25 4.25 35.45 4.22
N SER A 26 4.51 36.76 4.40
CA SER A 26 5.83 37.28 4.71
C SER A 26 6.16 37.02 6.19
N GLY A 27 6.85 35.91 6.49
CA GLY A 27 7.57 35.71 7.75
C GLY A 27 9.03 36.14 7.57
N GLN A 28 9.73 36.48 8.66
CA GLN A 28 11.10 36.96 8.62
C GLN A 28 12.15 35.99 8.06
N ASP A 29 11.80 34.73 7.73
CA ASP A 29 12.65 33.80 7.01
C ASP A 29 11.80 32.89 6.11
N GLY A 30 11.67 33.29 4.85
CA GLY A 30 11.13 32.46 3.76
C GLY A 30 9.64 32.63 3.51
N SER A 31 9.30 33.10 2.32
CA SER A 31 7.94 33.10 1.77
C SER A 31 7.46 31.65 1.57
N ILE A 32 6.34 31.28 2.22
CA ILE A 32 5.67 30.02 2.00
C ILE A 32 4.52 30.27 1.03
N GLU A 33 4.61 29.75 -0.20
CA GLU A 33 3.47 29.67 -1.11
C GLU A 33 2.52 28.58 -0.62
N ILE A 34 1.28 28.96 -0.32
CA ILE A 34 0.21 28.00 -0.04
C ILE A 34 -0.46 27.67 -1.38
N PRO A 35 -0.45 26.40 -1.83
CA PRO A 35 -1.15 26.03 -3.06
C PRO A 35 -2.66 26.27 -2.91
N TYR A 36 -3.27 26.68 -4.02
CA TYR A 36 -4.65 27.07 -4.14
C TYR A 36 -5.63 25.97 -3.73
N LEU A 37 -6.43 26.22 -2.69
CA LEU A 37 -7.70 25.54 -2.42
C LEU A 37 -8.86 26.51 -2.73
N PRO A 38 -10.06 26.02 -3.11
CA PRO A 38 -11.24 26.87 -3.26
C PRO A 38 -11.45 27.66 -1.96
N MET A 39 -11.33 28.96 -2.00
CA MET A 39 -11.23 29.85 -0.82
C MET A 39 -12.34 29.65 0.21
N GLY A 40 -13.52 29.16 -0.18
CA GLY A 40 -14.64 28.94 0.74
C GLY A 40 -14.38 27.91 1.83
N GLU A 41 -13.74 26.78 1.52
CA GLU A 41 -13.50 25.68 2.48
C GLU A 41 -12.33 26.02 3.42
N CYS A 42 -11.27 26.58 2.89
CA CYS A 42 -10.11 27.03 3.68
C CYS A 42 -10.48 28.09 4.71
N CYS A 43 -11.25 29.09 4.31
CA CYS A 43 -11.67 30.17 5.20
C CYS A 43 -12.63 29.70 6.29
N THR A 44 -13.48 28.73 6.00
CA THR A 44 -14.39 28.11 6.99
C THR A 44 -13.61 27.39 8.09
N SER A 45 -12.54 26.68 7.74
CA SER A 45 -11.66 26.00 8.70
C SER A 45 -10.92 27.01 9.59
N ILE A 46 -10.40 28.10 9.01
CA ILE A 46 -9.75 29.18 9.77
C ILE A 46 -10.71 29.84 10.76
N VAL A 47 -11.94 30.16 10.33
CA VAL A 47 -12.94 30.77 11.20
C VAL A 47 -13.33 29.86 12.35
N ARG A 48 -13.55 28.56 12.09
CA ARG A 48 -13.90 27.57 13.10
C ARG A 48 -12.78 27.38 14.12
N GLU A 49 -11.54 27.25 13.66
CA GLU A 49 -10.39 27.08 14.55
C GLU A 49 -10.12 28.37 15.36
N LEU A 50 -10.27 29.53 14.75
CA LEU A 50 -10.15 30.83 15.44
C LEU A 50 -11.22 30.95 16.52
N GLU A 51 -12.47 30.60 16.22
CA GLU A 51 -13.57 30.55 17.20
C GLU A 51 -13.21 29.65 18.39
N ARG A 52 -12.67 28.47 18.12
CA ARG A 52 -12.21 27.54 19.16
C ARG A 52 -11.09 28.13 20.02
N GLN A 53 -10.12 28.80 19.41
CA GLN A 53 -9.00 29.47 20.11
C GLN A 53 -9.47 30.68 20.95
N MET A 54 -10.57 31.32 20.56
CA MET A 54 -11.19 32.42 21.29
C MET A 54 -12.15 31.97 22.40
N GLY A 55 -12.30 30.67 22.63
CA GLY A 55 -13.13 30.10 23.71
C GLY A 55 -14.53 29.64 23.31
N GLY A 56 -14.80 29.53 21.99
CA GLY A 56 -16.08 29.12 21.44
C GLY A 56 -17.02 30.27 21.05
N PRO A 57 -18.27 29.98 20.62
CA PRO A 57 -19.21 31.00 20.16
C PRO A 57 -19.58 31.97 21.27
N PRO A 58 -19.88 33.26 20.95
CA PRO A 58 -20.11 34.27 21.96
C PRO A 58 -21.44 34.10 22.69
N GLU A 59 -21.44 34.42 23.99
CA GLU A 59 -22.67 34.50 24.79
C GLU A 59 -23.56 35.69 24.39
N PRO A 60 -24.89 35.61 24.66
CA PRO A 60 -25.77 36.76 24.45
C PRO A 60 -25.31 37.99 25.23
N GLY A 61 -25.10 39.10 24.54
CA GLY A 61 -24.55 40.34 25.10
C GLY A 61 -23.07 40.62 24.79
N MET A 62 -22.29 39.58 24.44
CA MET A 62 -20.86 39.72 24.07
C MET A 62 -20.61 39.69 22.56
N ARG A 63 -21.66 39.55 21.76
CA ARG A 63 -21.56 39.31 20.30
C ARG A 63 -20.79 40.37 19.54
N SER A 64 -21.11 41.66 19.73
CA SER A 64 -20.42 42.75 19.01
C SER A 64 -18.92 42.78 19.29
N ASN A 65 -18.53 42.62 20.57
CA ASN A 65 -17.11 42.61 20.92
C ASN A 65 -16.40 41.39 20.34
N PHE A 66 -17.05 40.23 20.37
CA PHE A 66 -16.50 38.99 19.79
C PHE A 66 -16.32 39.10 18.27
N ILE A 67 -17.35 39.59 17.55
CA ILE A 67 -17.31 39.82 16.09
C ILE A 67 -16.20 40.78 15.73
N PHE A 68 -16.11 41.92 16.46
CA PHE A 68 -15.06 42.88 16.26
C PHE A 68 -13.66 42.30 16.48
N CYS A 69 -13.43 41.53 17.57
CA CYS A 69 -12.15 40.88 17.84
C CYS A 69 -11.80 39.82 16.78
N MET A 70 -12.77 38.99 16.37
CA MET A 70 -12.59 38.00 15.32
C MET A 70 -12.25 38.65 13.99
N ALA A 71 -12.94 39.73 13.61
CA ALA A 71 -12.65 40.51 12.42
C ALA A 71 -11.23 41.13 12.47
N CYS A 72 -10.79 41.63 13.65
CA CYS A 72 -9.40 42.08 13.84
C CYS A 72 -8.35 41.01 13.59
N HIS A 73 -8.65 39.77 13.84
CA HIS A 73 -7.75 38.64 13.49
C HIS A 73 -7.84 38.29 12.00
N LEU A 74 -9.06 38.16 11.46
CA LEU A 74 -9.29 37.81 10.06
C LEU A 74 -8.78 38.82 9.04
N ARG A 75 -8.67 40.12 9.43
CA ARG A 75 -8.10 41.17 8.55
C ARG A 75 -6.68 40.84 8.07
N HIS A 76 -5.92 40.03 8.80
CA HIS A 76 -4.57 39.60 8.40
C HIS A 76 -4.58 38.60 7.22
N VAL A 77 -5.64 37.83 7.05
CA VAL A 77 -5.80 36.84 5.97
C VAL A 77 -6.79 37.30 4.89
N CYS A 78 -7.63 38.33 5.19
CA CYS A 78 -8.59 38.88 4.26
C CYS A 78 -8.17 40.26 3.72
N ASP A 79 -6.92 40.65 3.88
CA ASP A 79 -6.30 41.86 3.36
C ASP A 79 -7.09 43.18 3.66
N ASP A 80 -7.54 43.29 4.91
CA ASP A 80 -8.39 44.38 5.40
C ASP A 80 -9.73 44.56 4.65
N ASN A 81 -10.16 43.52 3.89
CA ASN A 81 -11.39 43.59 3.11
C ASN A 81 -12.60 43.11 3.92
N ALA A 82 -13.46 44.07 4.31
CA ALA A 82 -14.64 43.78 5.12
C ALA A 82 -15.68 42.89 4.43
N GLU A 83 -15.79 42.92 3.09
CA GLU A 83 -16.72 42.09 2.33
C GLU A 83 -16.25 40.62 2.31
N TRP A 84 -14.94 40.39 2.26
CA TRP A 84 -14.38 39.06 2.35
C TRP A 84 -14.58 38.47 3.75
N ILE A 85 -14.33 39.24 4.80
CA ILE A 85 -14.58 38.81 6.19
C ILE A 85 -16.07 38.50 6.39
N ALA A 86 -16.96 39.34 5.86
CA ALA A 86 -18.40 39.13 5.91
C ALA A 86 -18.85 37.87 5.14
N GLY A 87 -18.13 37.49 4.06
CA GLY A 87 -18.41 36.29 3.29
C GLY A 87 -18.08 34.98 4.01
N ILE A 88 -17.20 35.02 5.03
CA ILE A 88 -16.70 33.81 5.72
C ILE A 88 -17.12 33.74 7.20
N MET A 89 -17.40 34.85 7.85
CA MET A 89 -17.69 34.91 9.28
C MET A 89 -19.19 34.79 9.58
N PRO A 90 -19.63 33.91 10.49
CA PRO A 90 -21.03 33.80 10.90
C PRO A 90 -21.54 35.07 11.59
N THR A 91 -22.83 35.35 11.49
CA THR A 91 -23.46 36.51 12.15
C THR A 91 -23.62 36.34 13.67
N TYR A 92 -23.47 35.10 14.17
CA TYR A 92 -23.71 34.72 15.57
C TYR A 92 -25.09 35.18 16.11
N GLY A 93 -26.06 35.36 15.20
CA GLY A 93 -27.41 35.84 15.54
C GLY A 93 -27.47 37.34 15.88
N GLN A 94 -26.50 38.14 15.42
CA GLN A 94 -26.54 39.62 15.47
C GLN A 94 -27.29 40.15 14.24
N GLU A 95 -27.92 41.32 14.40
CA GLU A 95 -28.55 42.03 13.29
C GLU A 95 -27.52 42.36 12.21
N HIS A 96 -27.85 42.18 10.95
CA HIS A 96 -26.91 42.23 9.81
C HIS A 96 -26.17 43.57 9.71
N ASP A 97 -26.87 44.68 9.84
CA ASP A 97 -26.27 46.01 9.71
C ASP A 97 -25.27 46.31 10.84
N LYS A 98 -25.58 45.87 12.03
CA LYS A 98 -24.70 46.01 13.18
C LYS A 98 -23.49 45.06 13.07
N TRP A 99 -23.70 43.83 12.66
CA TRP A 99 -22.64 42.84 12.41
C TRP A 99 -21.65 43.34 11.34
N LEU A 100 -22.17 43.86 10.21
CA LEU A 100 -21.34 44.40 9.14
C LEU A 100 -20.63 45.71 9.59
N GLY A 101 -21.27 46.51 10.43
CA GLY A 101 -20.69 47.68 11.08
C GLY A 101 -19.48 47.33 11.95
N ASP A 102 -19.58 46.29 12.78
CA ASP A 102 -18.48 45.81 13.65
C ASP A 102 -17.29 45.32 12.81
N ILE A 103 -17.55 44.61 11.69
CA ILE A 103 -16.50 44.16 10.75
C ILE A 103 -15.81 45.34 10.09
N ARG A 104 -16.57 46.32 9.56
CA ARG A 104 -16.02 47.53 8.91
C ARG A 104 -15.21 48.34 9.88
N GLN A 105 -15.64 48.46 11.12
CA GLN A 105 -14.89 49.17 12.16
C GLN A 105 -13.54 48.50 12.46
N ALA A 106 -13.49 47.16 12.45
CA ALA A 106 -12.24 46.40 12.61
C ALA A 106 -11.27 46.64 11.44
N CYS A 107 -11.77 46.67 10.20
CA CYS A 107 -10.96 46.90 8.99
C CYS A 107 -10.45 48.34 8.87
N ASN A 108 -11.21 49.32 9.33
CA ASN A 108 -10.86 50.76 9.23
C ASN A 108 -9.83 51.25 10.27
N ARG A 109 -9.28 50.38 11.10
CA ARG A 109 -8.22 50.77 12.04
C ARG A 109 -6.92 51.10 11.29
N ASN A 110 -6.40 52.33 11.54
CA ASN A 110 -5.26 52.93 10.82
C ASN A 110 -3.90 52.22 11.04
N GLN A 111 -3.78 51.28 11.96
CA GLN A 111 -2.57 50.51 12.15
C GLN A 111 -2.90 49.01 12.13
N LYS A 112 -2.26 48.31 11.22
CA LYS A 112 -2.28 46.83 11.19
C LYS A 112 -1.27 46.34 12.25
N PRO A 113 -1.72 45.90 13.44
CA PRO A 113 -0.80 45.37 14.45
C PRO A 113 -0.12 44.11 13.92
N GLU A 114 1.00 43.76 14.52
CA GLU A 114 1.59 42.43 14.26
C GLU A 114 0.54 41.34 14.50
N MET A 115 0.61 40.29 13.67
CA MET A 115 -0.31 39.15 13.79
C MET A 115 -0.28 38.57 15.20
N SER A 116 -1.42 38.45 15.83
CA SER A 116 -1.53 37.97 17.19
C SER A 116 -1.11 36.50 17.30
N ARG A 117 -0.62 36.06 18.48
CA ARG A 117 -0.25 34.65 18.76
C ARG A 117 -1.43 33.71 18.55
N ILE A 118 -2.68 34.14 18.81
CA ILE A 118 -3.88 33.33 18.57
C ILE A 118 -4.03 33.06 17.08
N MET A 119 -3.90 34.08 16.23
CA MET A 119 -4.02 33.95 14.78
C MET A 119 -2.87 33.10 14.20
N GLN A 120 -1.65 33.30 14.69
CA GLN A 120 -0.51 32.45 14.29
C GLN A 120 -0.76 30.95 14.59
N LYS A 121 -1.21 30.63 15.81
CA LYS A 121 -1.59 29.27 16.20
C LYS A 121 -2.75 28.71 15.38
N THR A 122 -3.75 29.54 15.08
CA THR A 122 -4.87 29.15 14.21
C THR A 122 -4.38 28.77 12.82
N LEU A 123 -3.51 29.58 12.22
CA LEU A 123 -2.96 29.30 10.89
C LEU A 123 -2.04 28.05 10.90
N GLU A 124 -1.25 27.86 11.94
CA GLU A 124 -0.42 26.64 12.08
C GLU A 124 -1.29 25.38 12.19
N ALA A 125 -2.36 25.42 13.00
CA ALA A 125 -3.29 24.31 13.14
C ALA A 125 -4.01 24.01 11.81
N CYS A 126 -4.58 25.03 11.16
CA CYS A 126 -5.24 24.87 9.87
C CYS A 126 -4.27 24.39 8.77
N LYS A 127 -3.01 24.86 8.78
CA LYS A 127 -1.99 24.38 7.84
C LYS A 127 -1.71 22.90 8.01
N MET A 128 -1.64 22.40 9.24
CA MET A 128 -1.47 20.97 9.52
C MET A 128 -2.67 20.15 9.06
N ASP A 129 -3.90 20.62 9.34
CA ASP A 129 -5.12 19.95 8.90
C ASP A 129 -5.21 19.91 7.37
N MET A 130 -4.92 21.02 6.69
CA MET A 130 -4.86 21.10 5.23
C MET A 130 -3.79 20.18 4.61
N LEU A 131 -2.61 20.13 5.21
CA LEU A 131 -1.55 19.21 4.76
C LEU A 131 -1.97 17.75 4.94
N VAL A 132 -2.69 17.44 6.02
CA VAL A 132 -3.24 16.09 6.25
C VAL A 132 -4.35 15.77 5.25
N GLU A 133 -5.27 16.70 4.99
CA GLU A 133 -6.35 16.52 4.00
C GLU A 133 -5.81 16.43 2.57
N MET A 134 -4.85 17.28 2.17
CA MET A 134 -4.18 17.19 0.87
C MET A 134 -3.41 15.87 0.73
N GLY A 135 -2.67 15.48 1.75
CA GLY A 135 -1.98 14.18 1.78
C GLY A 135 -2.95 13.00 1.72
N ALA A 136 -4.10 13.07 2.42
CA ALA A 136 -5.15 12.06 2.37
C ALA A 136 -5.82 12.00 0.99
N GLN A 137 -6.02 13.13 0.32
CA GLN A 137 -6.65 13.20 -0.99
C GLN A 137 -5.70 12.74 -2.12
N GLU A 138 -4.41 13.06 -2.05
CA GLU A 138 -3.39 12.50 -2.95
C GLU A 138 -3.15 11.02 -2.71
N CYS A 139 -3.25 10.53 -1.46
CA CYS A 139 -3.15 9.12 -1.11
C CYS A 139 -4.41 8.29 -1.46
N SER A 140 -5.55 8.93 -1.72
CA SER A 140 -6.83 8.21 -1.98
C SER A 140 -6.92 7.59 -3.36
N MET A 141 -6.18 8.08 -4.34
CA MET A 141 -6.19 7.60 -5.73
C MET A 141 -4.85 6.98 -6.12
N PRO A 142 -4.87 5.89 -6.91
CA PRO A 142 -3.62 5.32 -7.40
C PRO A 142 -2.90 6.29 -8.35
N PRO A 143 -1.55 6.24 -8.43
CA PRO A 143 -0.78 7.08 -9.34
C PRO A 143 -1.27 7.00 -10.79
N ALA A 144 -1.45 8.13 -11.45
CA ALA A 144 -1.93 8.18 -12.81
C ALA A 144 -0.92 7.53 -13.78
N MET A 145 -1.42 6.71 -14.71
CA MET A 145 -0.59 6.04 -15.71
C MET A 145 0.05 7.06 -16.68
N PRO A 146 1.34 6.90 -17.05
CA PRO A 146 1.99 7.80 -17.99
C PRO A 146 1.25 7.86 -19.34
N LYS A 147 1.15 9.06 -19.92
CA LYS A 147 0.51 9.26 -21.25
C LYS A 147 1.27 8.58 -22.37
N ARG A 148 2.61 8.48 -22.25
CA ARG A 148 3.48 7.79 -23.22
C ARG A 148 3.90 6.46 -22.62
N LEU A 149 3.64 5.38 -23.36
CA LEU A 149 3.87 4.01 -22.91
C LEU A 149 4.90 3.31 -23.79
N PRO A 150 5.65 2.33 -23.24
CA PRO A 150 6.46 1.43 -24.05
C PRO A 150 5.61 0.76 -25.13
N PRO A 151 6.14 0.54 -26.34
CA PRO A 151 5.36 0.04 -27.48
C PRO A 151 4.57 -1.24 -27.19
N LEU A 152 5.17 -2.21 -26.46
CA LEU A 152 4.47 -3.44 -26.08
C LEU A 152 3.31 -3.17 -25.13
N ILE A 153 3.49 -2.34 -24.12
CA ILE A 153 2.40 -2.00 -23.16
C ILE A 153 1.31 -1.21 -23.89
N LYS A 154 1.69 -0.27 -24.76
CA LYS A 154 0.72 0.46 -25.60
C LYS A 154 -0.11 -0.49 -26.46
N LEU A 155 0.50 -1.50 -27.08
CA LEU A 155 -0.19 -2.52 -27.85
C LEU A 155 -1.13 -3.34 -26.96
N LEU A 156 -0.65 -3.90 -25.85
CA LEU A 156 -1.42 -4.78 -24.97
C LEU A 156 -2.62 -4.06 -24.32
N THR A 157 -2.53 -2.74 -24.13
CA THR A 157 -3.61 -1.93 -23.57
C THR A 157 -4.46 -1.21 -24.62
N SER A 158 -4.15 -1.34 -25.92
CA SER A 158 -4.80 -0.59 -27.00
C SER A 158 -6.30 -0.88 -27.17
N ARG A 159 -6.73 -2.08 -26.82
CA ARG A 159 -8.14 -2.53 -26.92
C ARG A 159 -8.88 -2.44 -25.59
N THR A 160 -8.24 -1.83 -24.58
CA THR A 160 -8.75 -1.75 -23.20
C THR A 160 -9.23 -0.34 -22.89
N PRO A 161 -10.42 -0.15 -22.30
CA PRO A 161 -10.87 1.15 -21.78
C PRO A 161 -9.91 1.75 -20.76
N ASP A 162 -9.81 3.08 -20.70
CA ASP A 162 -8.79 3.78 -19.91
C ASP A 162 -8.78 3.39 -18.43
N ILE A 163 -9.96 3.21 -17.82
CA ILE A 163 -10.10 2.79 -16.42
C ILE A 163 -9.44 1.45 -16.10
N TYR A 164 -9.31 0.56 -17.09
CA TYR A 164 -8.74 -0.78 -16.92
C TYR A 164 -7.27 -0.88 -17.36
N LYS A 165 -6.75 0.13 -18.09
CA LYS A 165 -5.38 0.09 -18.61
C LYS A 165 -4.32 -0.15 -17.52
N PRO A 166 -4.37 0.49 -16.33
CA PRO A 166 -3.41 0.22 -15.27
C PRO A 166 -3.40 -1.25 -14.84
N ALA A 167 -4.58 -1.85 -14.63
CA ALA A 167 -4.70 -3.24 -14.22
C ALA A 167 -4.14 -4.21 -15.28
N VAL A 168 -4.46 -3.98 -16.57
CA VAL A 168 -3.93 -4.78 -17.68
C VAL A 168 -2.42 -4.61 -17.78
N ALA A 169 -1.90 -3.38 -17.69
CA ALA A 169 -0.47 -3.08 -17.77
C ALA A 169 0.37 -3.79 -16.70
N HIS A 170 -0.21 -4.06 -15.52
CA HIS A 170 0.43 -4.87 -14.48
C HIS A 170 0.25 -6.38 -14.70
N ALA A 171 -0.94 -6.81 -15.07
CA ALA A 171 -1.30 -8.22 -15.15
C ALA A 171 -0.66 -8.98 -16.33
N VAL A 172 -0.17 -8.30 -17.37
CA VAL A 172 0.48 -8.96 -18.53
C VAL A 172 1.87 -9.51 -18.22
N PHE A 173 2.54 -9.00 -17.19
CA PHE A 173 3.94 -9.36 -16.92
C PHE A 173 4.17 -10.82 -16.53
N PRO A 174 3.37 -11.48 -15.68
CA PRO A 174 3.58 -12.89 -15.37
C PRO A 174 3.53 -13.78 -16.61
N ALA A 175 2.60 -13.51 -17.54
CA ALA A 175 2.49 -14.25 -18.79
C ALA A 175 3.69 -14.00 -19.73
N LEU A 176 4.12 -12.73 -19.89
CA LEU A 176 5.30 -12.38 -20.69
C LEU A 176 6.57 -13.00 -20.13
N ALA A 177 6.75 -12.94 -18.81
CA ALA A 177 7.91 -13.46 -18.10
C ALA A 177 8.06 -14.99 -18.25
N SER A 178 6.94 -15.72 -18.44
CA SER A 178 6.97 -17.18 -18.60
C SER A 178 7.70 -17.65 -19.85
N TYR A 179 7.97 -16.77 -20.81
CA TYR A 179 8.81 -17.07 -21.99
C TYR A 179 10.31 -16.95 -21.70
N LEU A 180 10.73 -16.31 -20.59
CA LEU A 180 12.14 -16.01 -20.27
C LEU A 180 12.82 -17.12 -19.45
N TRP A 181 12.47 -18.39 -19.65
CA TRP A 181 12.95 -19.50 -18.85
C TRP A 181 14.46 -19.79 -18.95
N ARG A 182 15.10 -19.32 -20.01
CA ARG A 182 16.57 -19.46 -20.23
C ARG A 182 17.37 -18.23 -19.86
N THR A 183 16.76 -17.21 -19.24
CA THR A 183 17.42 -15.96 -18.91
C THR A 183 17.64 -15.81 -17.41
N ARG A 184 18.70 -15.11 -17.06
CA ARG A 184 19.04 -14.71 -15.70
C ARG A 184 19.38 -13.23 -15.69
N PHE A 185 19.11 -12.57 -14.58
CA PHE A 185 19.33 -11.14 -14.40
C PHE A 185 20.12 -10.92 -13.11
N ARG A 186 21.15 -10.10 -13.16
CA ARG A 186 21.90 -9.70 -11.96
C ARG A 186 21.35 -8.38 -11.46
N TYR A 187 20.82 -8.40 -10.27
CA TYR A 187 20.29 -7.20 -9.63
C TYR A 187 21.42 -6.35 -9.00
N VAL A 188 21.11 -5.14 -8.57
CA VAL A 188 22.09 -4.17 -8.02
C VAL A 188 22.77 -4.64 -6.73
N ASP A 189 22.19 -5.57 -6.01
CA ASP A 189 22.75 -6.25 -4.82
C ASP A 189 23.63 -7.46 -5.17
N ASN A 190 23.91 -7.66 -6.45
CA ASN A 190 24.67 -8.77 -7.01
C ASN A 190 23.95 -10.14 -6.97
N THR A 191 22.70 -10.20 -6.55
CA THR A 191 21.90 -11.43 -6.55
C THR A 191 21.40 -11.77 -7.96
N LEU A 192 21.41 -13.06 -8.30
CA LEU A 192 20.82 -13.53 -9.55
C LEU A 192 19.30 -13.74 -9.38
N HIS A 193 18.55 -13.28 -10.36
CA HIS A 193 17.10 -13.47 -10.45
C HIS A 193 16.72 -14.16 -11.75
N GLU A 194 15.66 -14.93 -11.70
CA GLU A 194 14.89 -15.41 -12.86
C GLU A 194 13.69 -14.49 -13.09
N ALA A 195 13.03 -14.61 -14.24
CA ALA A 195 11.86 -13.80 -14.59
C ALA A 195 10.59 -14.26 -13.82
N THR A 196 10.66 -14.40 -12.51
CA THR A 196 9.49 -14.75 -11.70
C THR A 196 8.70 -13.50 -11.36
N LEU A 197 7.47 -13.44 -11.87
CA LEU A 197 6.54 -12.35 -11.61
C LEU A 197 5.17 -12.91 -11.23
N MET A 198 4.63 -12.39 -10.15
CA MET A 198 3.34 -12.76 -9.57
C MET A 198 2.48 -11.51 -9.46
N ASN A 199 1.21 -11.57 -9.82
CA ASN A 199 0.35 -10.39 -9.80
C ASN A 199 -1.03 -10.70 -9.21
N VAL A 200 -1.51 -9.80 -8.34
CA VAL A 200 -2.86 -9.86 -7.77
C VAL A 200 -3.63 -8.59 -8.11
N LEU A 201 -4.75 -8.76 -8.80
CA LEU A 201 -5.71 -7.70 -9.07
C LEU A 201 -6.76 -7.69 -7.95
N MET A 202 -6.67 -6.71 -7.05
CA MET A 202 -7.65 -6.49 -5.99
C MET A 202 -8.54 -5.29 -6.36
N ALA A 203 -9.82 -5.52 -6.54
CA ALA A 203 -10.73 -4.47 -6.97
C ALA A 203 -12.14 -4.66 -6.37
N PRO A 204 -13.00 -3.63 -6.35
CA PRO A 204 -14.37 -3.75 -5.87
C PRO A 204 -15.17 -4.85 -6.58
N THR A 205 -16.28 -5.26 -5.96
CA THR A 205 -17.21 -6.19 -6.60
C THR A 205 -17.83 -5.53 -7.84
N GLY A 206 -17.89 -6.28 -8.94
CA GLY A 206 -18.43 -5.72 -10.21
C GLY A 206 -17.50 -4.79 -10.97
N ALA A 207 -16.27 -4.56 -10.50
CA ALA A 207 -15.31 -3.64 -11.13
C ALA A 207 -14.75 -4.07 -12.49
N GLY A 208 -15.18 -5.23 -13.04
CA GLY A 208 -14.70 -5.69 -14.36
C GLY A 208 -13.30 -6.33 -14.34
N LYS A 209 -12.96 -7.08 -13.30
CA LYS A 209 -11.66 -7.77 -13.14
C LYS A 209 -11.28 -8.69 -14.31
N SER A 210 -12.24 -9.14 -15.11
CA SER A 210 -12.01 -9.94 -16.33
C SER A 210 -11.27 -9.19 -17.44
N CYS A 211 -11.10 -7.87 -17.32
CA CYS A 211 -10.39 -7.03 -18.31
C CYS A 211 -8.98 -7.52 -18.65
N ILE A 212 -8.32 -8.22 -17.71
CA ILE A 212 -6.97 -8.77 -17.90
C ILE A 212 -6.95 -10.05 -18.74
N SER A 213 -8.10 -10.70 -18.95
CA SER A 213 -8.14 -12.08 -19.50
C SER A 213 -7.72 -12.12 -20.96
N GLU A 214 -8.28 -11.26 -21.81
CA GLU A 214 -8.00 -11.33 -23.25
C GLU A 214 -6.56 -10.95 -23.59
N PRO A 215 -5.95 -9.89 -23.07
CA PRO A 215 -4.53 -9.62 -23.28
C PRO A 215 -3.61 -10.79 -22.86
N ILE A 216 -3.89 -11.41 -21.72
CA ILE A 216 -3.15 -12.59 -21.25
C ILE A 216 -3.35 -13.78 -22.20
N ASN A 217 -4.57 -14.02 -22.65
CA ASN A 217 -4.86 -15.10 -23.61
C ASN A 217 -4.08 -14.95 -24.90
N ARG A 218 -3.94 -13.70 -25.43
CA ARG A 218 -3.14 -13.44 -26.63
C ARG A 218 -1.66 -13.70 -26.41
N ILE A 219 -1.11 -13.30 -25.27
CA ILE A 219 0.28 -13.59 -24.92
C ILE A 219 0.53 -15.10 -24.87
N LEU A 220 -0.36 -15.88 -24.25
CA LEU A 220 -0.18 -17.32 -24.04
C LEU A 220 -0.53 -18.19 -25.26
N LYS A 221 -1.00 -17.64 -26.35
CA LYS A 221 -1.51 -18.38 -27.51
C LYS A 221 -0.53 -19.48 -27.99
N ASN A 222 0.73 -19.13 -28.23
CA ASN A 222 1.74 -20.08 -28.72
C ASN A 222 2.08 -21.15 -27.65
N MET A 223 2.08 -20.78 -26.38
CA MET A 223 2.30 -21.72 -25.28
C MET A 223 1.16 -22.76 -25.20
N ARG A 224 -0.08 -22.30 -25.29
CA ARG A 224 -1.26 -23.18 -25.31
C ARG A 224 -1.30 -24.13 -26.49
N GLU A 225 -0.82 -23.70 -27.67
CA GLU A 225 -0.74 -24.57 -28.84
C GLU A 225 0.24 -25.73 -28.60
N ARG A 226 1.39 -25.46 -27.99
CA ARG A 226 2.36 -26.50 -27.57
C ARG A 226 1.80 -27.40 -26.49
N ASP A 227 1.18 -26.84 -25.47
CA ASP A 227 0.60 -27.58 -24.36
C ASP A 227 -0.54 -28.50 -24.82
N ARG A 228 -1.33 -28.09 -25.82
CA ARG A 228 -2.44 -28.89 -26.37
C ARG A 228 -1.97 -30.23 -26.91
N GLU A 229 -0.84 -30.27 -27.60
CA GLU A 229 -0.27 -31.51 -28.13
C GLU A 229 0.20 -32.42 -26.98
N ASN A 230 0.88 -31.90 -25.97
CA ASN A 230 1.33 -32.67 -24.83
C ASN A 230 0.16 -33.13 -23.96
N LEU A 231 -0.89 -32.34 -23.80
CA LEU A 231 -2.13 -32.74 -23.14
C LEU A 231 -2.85 -33.87 -23.90
N ARG A 232 -2.79 -33.87 -25.24
CA ARG A 232 -3.32 -34.98 -26.06
C ARG A 232 -2.53 -36.26 -25.80
N ARG A 233 -1.19 -36.21 -25.86
CA ARG A 233 -0.30 -37.37 -25.58
C ARG A 233 -0.53 -37.92 -24.16
N GLU A 234 -0.69 -37.07 -23.18
CA GLU A 234 -0.94 -37.49 -21.79
C GLU A 234 -2.32 -38.16 -21.65
N ARG A 235 -3.37 -37.65 -22.32
CA ARG A 235 -4.70 -38.26 -22.32
C ARG A 235 -4.70 -39.64 -22.98
N GLU A 236 -4.06 -39.80 -24.14
CA GLU A 236 -3.93 -41.08 -24.84
C GLU A 236 -3.21 -42.12 -23.95
N TRP A 237 -2.10 -41.72 -23.31
CA TRP A 237 -1.42 -42.57 -22.36
C TRP A 237 -2.32 -43.00 -21.19
N LYS A 238 -3.06 -42.09 -20.57
CA LYS A 238 -4.00 -42.39 -19.47
C LYS A 238 -5.08 -43.37 -19.92
N GLN A 239 -5.62 -43.23 -21.12
CA GLN A 239 -6.60 -44.15 -21.69
C GLN A 239 -5.99 -45.58 -21.87
N LEU A 240 -4.78 -45.67 -22.39
CA LEU A 240 -4.07 -46.93 -22.55
C LEU A 240 -3.78 -47.63 -21.21
N VAL A 241 -3.42 -46.85 -20.19
CA VAL A 241 -3.20 -47.37 -18.83
C VAL A 241 -4.51 -47.88 -18.23
N GLN A 242 -5.62 -47.15 -18.43
CA GLN A 242 -6.94 -47.57 -17.93
C GLN A 242 -7.51 -48.81 -18.66
N ALA A 243 -7.26 -48.92 -19.96
CA ALA A 243 -7.73 -50.07 -20.77
C ALA A 243 -7.01 -51.37 -20.40
N LYS A 244 -5.81 -51.31 -19.79
CA LYS A 244 -5.08 -52.50 -19.34
C LYS A 244 -5.49 -52.85 -17.91
N GLY A 245 -5.96 -54.08 -17.69
CA GLY A 245 -6.34 -54.59 -16.37
C GLY A 245 -5.17 -54.53 -15.36
N ALA A 246 -5.50 -54.71 -14.08
CA ALA A 246 -4.56 -54.55 -12.95
C ALA A 246 -3.28 -55.39 -13.03
N ASN A 247 -3.32 -56.54 -13.69
CA ASN A 247 -2.23 -57.53 -13.76
C ASN A 247 -1.45 -57.49 -15.08
N LYS A 248 -1.62 -56.50 -15.94
CA LYS A 248 -0.88 -56.34 -17.21
C LYS A 248 0.14 -55.22 -17.11
N ASP A 249 1.28 -55.38 -17.81
CA ASP A 249 2.29 -54.33 -17.94
C ASP A 249 1.67 -53.06 -18.47
N LYS A 250 1.75 -51.99 -17.67
CA LYS A 250 1.24 -50.69 -18.02
C LYS A 250 2.24 -49.94 -18.92
N PRO A 251 1.79 -49.23 -19.95
CA PRO A 251 2.69 -48.43 -20.78
C PRO A 251 3.36 -47.34 -19.92
N GLN A 252 4.65 -47.14 -20.18
CA GLN A 252 5.40 -46.08 -19.53
C GLN A 252 4.81 -44.72 -19.89
N ARG A 253 4.94 -43.77 -18.96
CA ARG A 253 4.53 -42.40 -19.20
C ARG A 253 5.38 -41.78 -20.31
N PRO A 254 4.80 -41.11 -21.30
CA PRO A 254 5.58 -40.45 -22.35
C PRO A 254 6.59 -39.46 -21.77
N GLU A 255 7.79 -39.43 -22.31
CA GLU A 255 8.81 -38.47 -21.97
C GLU A 255 8.53 -37.11 -22.62
N GLY A 256 9.07 -36.01 -22.04
CA GLY A 256 8.96 -34.66 -22.58
C GLY A 256 7.53 -34.08 -22.57
N LEU A 257 6.71 -34.47 -21.60
CA LEU A 257 5.36 -33.92 -21.42
C LEU A 257 5.41 -32.53 -20.77
N VAL A 258 5.96 -31.56 -21.48
CA VAL A 258 6.02 -30.18 -21.02
C VAL A 258 4.64 -29.54 -21.17
N ILE A 259 3.98 -29.24 -20.06
CA ILE A 259 2.72 -28.51 -20.00
C ILE A 259 2.95 -27.33 -19.06
N GLN A 260 2.93 -26.12 -19.62
CA GLN A 260 3.29 -24.89 -18.90
C GLN A 260 2.08 -24.18 -18.30
N GLU A 261 0.96 -24.10 -19.04
CA GLU A 261 -0.27 -23.56 -18.46
C GLU A 261 -0.98 -24.63 -17.65
N ILE A 262 -1.14 -24.39 -16.36
CA ILE A 262 -1.73 -25.35 -15.41
C ILE A 262 -3.01 -24.77 -14.80
N ASP A 263 -3.95 -25.65 -14.52
CA ASP A 263 -5.19 -25.28 -13.85
C ASP A 263 -4.92 -24.89 -12.39
N PRO A 264 -5.66 -23.90 -11.84
CA PRO A 264 -5.49 -23.53 -10.43
C PRO A 264 -5.91 -24.62 -9.45
N ASP A 265 -6.83 -25.50 -9.85
CA ASP A 265 -7.27 -26.63 -9.02
C ASP A 265 -6.33 -27.84 -9.24
N MET A 266 -5.19 -27.83 -8.56
CA MET A 266 -4.22 -28.92 -8.59
C MET A 266 -3.73 -29.31 -7.20
N THR A 267 -3.43 -30.59 -7.02
CA THR A 267 -2.79 -31.04 -5.78
C THR A 267 -1.31 -30.65 -5.76
N ASN A 268 -0.74 -30.53 -4.57
CA ASN A 268 0.69 -30.24 -4.40
C ASN A 268 1.60 -31.27 -5.11
N ALA A 269 1.23 -32.57 -5.12
CA ALA A 269 1.96 -33.61 -5.85
C ALA A 269 1.92 -33.39 -7.37
N ALA A 270 0.76 -33.02 -7.91
CA ALA A 270 0.63 -32.70 -9.33
C ALA A 270 1.44 -31.45 -9.70
N PHE A 271 1.49 -30.45 -8.84
CA PHE A 271 2.32 -29.26 -9.03
C PHE A 271 3.81 -29.59 -9.12
N VAL A 272 4.32 -30.41 -8.17
CA VAL A 272 5.73 -30.85 -8.19
C VAL A 272 6.03 -31.66 -9.45
N GLN A 273 5.12 -32.55 -9.86
CA GLN A 273 5.29 -33.36 -11.09
C GLN A 273 5.33 -32.44 -12.34
N ARG A 274 4.44 -31.45 -12.42
CA ARG A 274 4.43 -30.48 -13.55
C ARG A 274 5.70 -29.65 -13.62
N LEU A 275 6.27 -29.25 -12.47
CA LEU A 275 7.55 -28.56 -12.42
C LEU A 275 8.71 -29.46 -12.89
N ALA A 276 8.71 -30.72 -12.49
CA ALA A 276 9.70 -31.70 -12.96
C ALA A 276 9.60 -31.93 -14.48
N ASP A 277 8.38 -32.13 -15.01
CA ASP A 277 8.11 -32.30 -16.42
C ASP A 277 8.44 -31.03 -17.26
N ALA A 278 8.28 -29.86 -16.68
CA ALA A 278 8.54 -28.60 -17.37
C ALA A 278 10.04 -28.34 -17.59
N GLU A 279 10.92 -29.16 -17.02
CA GLU A 279 12.37 -29.00 -17.04
C GLU A 279 12.75 -27.65 -16.39
N GLU A 280 13.26 -26.70 -17.17
CA GLU A 280 13.58 -25.36 -16.65
C GLU A 280 12.53 -24.28 -16.99
N ARG A 281 11.43 -24.65 -17.64
CA ARG A 281 10.39 -23.69 -18.04
C ARG A 281 9.53 -23.25 -16.87
N PHE A 282 9.01 -22.04 -16.98
CA PHE A 282 8.04 -21.54 -16.02
C PHE A 282 6.68 -22.20 -16.23
N LEU A 283 6.07 -22.65 -15.15
CA LEU A 283 4.63 -22.88 -15.11
C LEU A 283 3.90 -21.54 -15.02
N TYR A 284 2.70 -21.52 -15.56
CA TYR A 284 1.82 -20.36 -15.48
C TYR A 284 0.39 -20.77 -15.10
N THR A 285 -0.27 -19.96 -14.27
CA THR A 285 -1.71 -20.10 -14.02
C THR A 285 -2.38 -18.74 -13.87
N LYS A 286 -3.65 -18.70 -14.25
CA LYS A 286 -4.54 -17.55 -14.02
C LYS A 286 -5.70 -17.99 -13.14
N MET A 287 -5.79 -17.42 -11.96
CA MET A 287 -6.83 -17.68 -10.98
C MET A 287 -7.87 -16.57 -11.01
N ASN A 288 -9.13 -16.95 -11.07
CA ASN A 288 -10.23 -15.99 -10.99
C ASN A 288 -10.46 -15.49 -9.56
N GLU A 289 -10.06 -16.28 -8.57
CA GLU A 289 -10.10 -15.96 -7.14
C GLU A 289 -8.81 -16.43 -6.45
N ILE A 290 -8.29 -15.61 -5.53
CA ILE A 290 -7.00 -15.89 -4.87
C ILE A 290 -7.02 -17.17 -4.02
N ASP A 291 -8.15 -17.55 -3.46
CA ASP A 291 -8.30 -18.74 -2.64
C ASP A 291 -8.19 -20.06 -3.42
N GLN A 292 -8.18 -20.03 -4.74
CA GLN A 292 -7.85 -21.20 -5.56
C GLN A 292 -6.43 -21.74 -5.27
N PHE A 293 -5.52 -20.90 -4.74
CA PHE A 293 -4.22 -21.36 -4.23
C PHE A 293 -4.32 -22.37 -3.08
N ASP A 294 -5.46 -22.40 -2.41
CA ASP A 294 -5.68 -23.34 -1.30
C ASP A 294 -5.68 -24.80 -1.74
N ALA A 295 -5.87 -25.08 -3.03
CA ALA A 295 -5.69 -26.41 -3.61
C ALA A 295 -4.26 -26.98 -3.43
N LEU A 296 -3.25 -26.11 -3.30
CA LEU A 296 -1.86 -26.49 -3.04
C LEU A 296 -1.57 -26.83 -1.56
N LYS A 297 -2.53 -26.66 -0.66
CA LYS A 297 -2.37 -27.07 0.74
C LYS A 297 -2.23 -28.59 0.85
N THR A 298 -1.27 -29.04 1.65
CA THR A 298 -1.09 -30.46 1.94
C THR A 298 -2.01 -30.95 3.07
N SER A 299 -2.51 -30.04 3.89
CA SER A 299 -3.47 -30.27 4.97
C SER A 299 -4.19 -28.97 5.32
N SER A 300 -5.27 -29.02 6.09
CA SER A 300 -6.04 -27.85 6.52
C SER A 300 -5.21 -26.80 7.30
N ARG A 301 -4.15 -27.23 7.99
CA ARG A 301 -3.23 -26.38 8.75
C ARG A 301 -1.98 -25.98 7.96
N SER A 302 -1.81 -26.51 6.75
CA SER A 302 -0.62 -26.24 5.94
C SER A 302 -0.69 -24.82 5.34
N LYS A 303 0.45 -24.15 5.33
CA LYS A 303 0.68 -22.88 4.63
C LYS A 303 1.55 -23.05 3.39
N ALA A 304 1.57 -24.25 2.80
CA ALA A 304 2.43 -24.60 1.66
C ALA A 304 2.27 -23.67 0.47
N GLN A 305 1.05 -23.20 0.18
CA GLN A 305 0.79 -22.24 -0.89
C GLN A 305 1.55 -20.93 -0.72
N PHE A 306 1.64 -20.39 0.49
CA PHE A 306 2.40 -19.17 0.78
C PHE A 306 3.91 -19.41 0.72
N GLN A 307 4.35 -20.58 1.16
CA GLN A 307 5.75 -20.99 1.03
C GLN A 307 6.15 -21.09 -0.45
N ILE A 308 5.30 -21.66 -1.30
CA ILE A 308 5.53 -21.73 -2.75
C ILE A 308 5.67 -20.34 -3.36
N MET A 309 4.82 -19.37 -2.97
CA MET A 309 4.92 -17.98 -3.42
C MET A 309 6.28 -17.36 -3.05
N CYS A 310 6.76 -17.58 -1.83
CA CYS A 310 8.05 -17.06 -1.39
C CYS A 310 9.23 -17.73 -2.13
N LEU A 311 9.20 -19.07 -2.23
CA LEU A 311 10.27 -19.83 -2.87
C LEU A 311 10.37 -19.57 -4.37
N ALA A 312 9.23 -19.30 -5.02
CA ALA A 312 9.23 -18.98 -6.46
C ALA A 312 9.97 -17.68 -6.77
N PHE A 313 9.91 -16.68 -5.89
CA PHE A 313 10.52 -15.37 -6.12
C PHE A 313 12.04 -15.39 -6.00
N ASP A 314 12.57 -16.15 -5.06
CA ASP A 314 14.01 -16.17 -4.75
C ASP A 314 14.71 -17.24 -5.60
N HIS A 315 15.66 -16.85 -6.44
CA HIS A 315 16.39 -17.76 -7.34
C HIS A 315 17.15 -18.85 -6.58
N GLY A 316 17.14 -20.06 -7.13
CA GLY A 316 17.89 -21.22 -6.60
C GLY A 316 17.16 -21.98 -5.49
N ASN A 317 16.00 -21.52 -5.06
CA ASN A 317 15.19 -22.22 -4.07
C ASN A 317 14.63 -23.52 -4.63
N THR A 318 14.65 -24.58 -3.81
CA THR A 318 14.10 -25.88 -4.16
C THR A 318 12.93 -26.25 -3.27
N TYR A 319 12.00 -26.93 -3.86
CA TYR A 319 10.82 -27.49 -3.20
C TYR A 319 10.68 -28.97 -3.59
N GLY A 320 10.12 -29.78 -2.73
CA GLY A 320 9.98 -31.18 -3.08
C GLY A 320 9.07 -31.94 -2.13
N GLN A 321 8.71 -33.14 -2.57
CA GLN A 321 8.01 -34.10 -1.77
C GLN A 321 8.82 -35.39 -1.74
N THR A 322 8.94 -36.01 -0.58
CA THR A 322 9.52 -37.34 -0.42
C THR A 322 8.42 -38.31 0.02
N ARG A 323 8.13 -39.30 -0.79
CA ARG A 323 7.13 -40.35 -0.51
C ARG A 323 7.68 -41.72 -0.88
N VAL A 324 7.38 -42.72 -0.07
CA VAL A 324 7.96 -44.08 -0.19
C VAL A 324 7.07 -45.03 -1.02
N GLY A 325 5.82 -44.63 -1.32
CA GLY A 325 4.88 -45.49 -2.06
C GLY A 325 5.19 -45.61 -3.54
N CYS A 326 5.07 -46.84 -4.10
CA CYS A 326 5.20 -47.05 -5.54
C CYS A 326 4.18 -46.21 -6.31
N GLY A 327 4.65 -45.39 -7.27
CA GLY A 327 3.82 -44.49 -8.06
C GLY A 327 3.51 -43.13 -7.41
N SER A 328 4.08 -42.84 -6.23
CA SER A 328 4.01 -41.50 -5.65
C SER A 328 5.08 -40.59 -6.25
N VAL A 329 4.74 -39.31 -6.36
CA VAL A 329 5.70 -38.25 -6.77
C VAL A 329 6.70 -38.06 -5.65
N SER A 330 8.00 -38.26 -5.95
CA SER A 330 9.11 -38.06 -5.03
C SER A 330 10.21 -37.30 -5.77
N GLU A 331 10.00 -36.01 -5.96
CA GLU A 331 10.87 -35.14 -6.76
C GLU A 331 11.28 -33.90 -5.96
N ARG A 332 12.46 -33.36 -6.30
CA ARG A 332 12.96 -32.08 -5.82
C ARG A 332 13.16 -31.16 -6.99
N VAL A 333 12.43 -30.05 -7.03
CA VAL A 333 12.33 -29.13 -8.16
C VAL A 333 12.66 -27.71 -7.75
N SER A 334 13.14 -26.90 -8.69
CA SER A 334 13.16 -25.44 -8.54
C SER A 334 11.77 -24.89 -8.87
N ILE A 335 11.24 -24.00 -8.04
CA ILE A 335 9.92 -23.42 -8.29
C ILE A 335 10.07 -22.29 -9.31
N ARG A 336 9.74 -22.54 -10.55
CA ARG A 336 9.59 -21.57 -11.63
C ARG A 336 8.10 -21.39 -11.94
N PHE A 337 7.48 -20.43 -11.26
CA PHE A 337 6.04 -20.32 -11.26
C PHE A 337 5.60 -18.85 -11.35
N ASN A 338 4.99 -18.48 -12.47
CA ASN A 338 4.39 -17.19 -12.74
C ASN A 338 2.87 -17.31 -12.69
N TRP A 339 2.20 -16.31 -12.15
CA TRP A 339 0.75 -16.38 -12.05
C TRP A 339 0.07 -15.04 -11.91
N ASN A 340 -1.22 -15.01 -12.27
CA ASN A 340 -2.15 -13.93 -11.99
C ASN A 340 -3.29 -14.44 -11.11
N ALA A 341 -3.71 -13.64 -10.16
CA ALA A 341 -4.94 -13.87 -9.41
C ALA A 341 -5.80 -12.61 -9.38
N SER A 342 -7.10 -12.79 -9.31
CA SER A 342 -8.06 -11.71 -9.10
C SER A 342 -8.81 -11.95 -7.80
N THR A 343 -9.24 -10.87 -7.13
CA THR A 343 -10.10 -11.00 -5.94
C THR A 343 -10.76 -9.67 -5.61
N THR A 344 -11.71 -9.69 -4.69
CA THR A 344 -12.22 -8.44 -4.08
C THR A 344 -11.23 -7.94 -3.03
N ILE A 345 -11.23 -6.62 -2.78
CA ILE A 345 -10.31 -6.00 -1.81
C ILE A 345 -10.45 -6.67 -0.43
N GLN A 346 -11.68 -6.84 0.06
CA GLN A 346 -11.93 -7.45 1.37
C GLN A 346 -11.47 -8.91 1.45
N LYS A 347 -11.75 -9.71 0.41
CA LYS A 347 -11.33 -11.11 0.37
C LYS A 347 -9.81 -11.23 0.27
N GLY A 348 -9.16 -10.39 -0.54
CA GLY A 348 -7.70 -10.34 -0.65
C GLY A 348 -7.02 -9.96 0.66
N ARG A 349 -7.49 -8.90 1.33
CA ARG A 349 -6.99 -8.54 2.67
C ARG A 349 -7.11 -9.72 3.63
N LYS A 350 -8.29 -10.32 3.76
CA LYS A 350 -8.51 -11.48 4.62
C LYS A 350 -7.59 -12.66 4.30
N TYR A 351 -7.34 -12.91 3.00
CA TYR A 351 -6.47 -14.00 2.56
C TYR A 351 -5.02 -13.79 2.98
N PHE A 352 -4.49 -12.58 2.77
CA PHE A 352 -3.10 -12.26 3.08
C PHE A 352 -2.85 -11.89 4.55
N ASN A 353 -3.87 -11.51 5.33
CA ASN A 353 -3.72 -11.21 6.76
C ASN A 353 -3.13 -12.37 7.58
N GLN A 354 -3.28 -13.61 7.10
CA GLN A 354 -2.69 -14.81 7.73
C GLN A 354 -1.15 -14.83 7.66
N VAL A 355 -0.54 -14.04 6.76
CA VAL A 355 0.89 -14.13 6.40
C VAL A 355 1.51 -12.75 6.11
N LEU A 356 0.97 -11.67 6.67
CA LEU A 356 1.45 -10.30 6.42
C LEU A 356 2.95 -10.14 6.74
N THR A 357 3.41 -10.80 7.81
CA THR A 357 4.80 -10.77 8.25
C THR A 357 5.66 -11.88 7.64
N ASP A 358 5.05 -12.88 6.98
CA ASP A 358 5.75 -14.06 6.46
C ASP A 358 6.33 -13.85 5.05
N GLY A 359 6.13 -12.66 4.46
CA GLY A 359 6.81 -12.19 3.26
C GLY A 359 6.13 -12.37 1.89
N PRO A 360 4.98 -13.07 1.70
CA PRO A 360 4.35 -13.19 0.38
C PRO A 360 3.96 -11.85 -0.22
N VAL A 361 3.33 -10.96 0.58
CA VAL A 361 2.86 -9.64 0.13
C VAL A 361 3.96 -8.80 -0.49
N SER A 362 5.18 -8.84 0.06
CA SER A 362 6.31 -8.09 -0.49
C SER A 362 6.78 -8.60 -1.87
N ARG A 363 6.58 -9.89 -2.18
CA ARG A 363 7.04 -10.58 -3.40
C ARG A 363 6.04 -10.56 -4.55
N ILE A 364 4.82 -10.16 -4.30
CA ILE A 364 3.72 -10.12 -5.26
C ILE A 364 3.54 -8.68 -5.71
N ASN A 365 3.30 -8.45 -7.01
CA ASN A 365 2.82 -7.17 -7.52
C ASN A 365 1.32 -7.05 -7.28
N PHE A 366 0.88 -5.90 -6.80
CA PHE A 366 -0.55 -5.61 -6.62
C PHE A 366 -1.01 -4.51 -7.58
N CYS A 367 -2.21 -4.67 -8.08
CA CYS A 367 -2.89 -3.66 -8.88
C CYS A 367 -4.38 -3.62 -8.54
N THR A 368 -5.03 -2.53 -8.93
CA THR A 368 -6.46 -2.30 -8.66
C THR A 368 -7.17 -1.71 -9.86
N ILE A 369 -8.48 -1.72 -9.81
CA ILE A 369 -9.37 -0.96 -10.67
C ILE A 369 -10.12 -0.01 -9.75
N PRO A 370 -10.11 1.31 -10.01
CA PRO A 370 -10.86 2.27 -9.20
C PRO A 370 -12.36 2.00 -9.29
N GLU A 371 -13.08 2.40 -8.28
CA GLU A 371 -14.54 2.33 -8.29
C GLU A 371 -15.09 3.27 -9.37
N ARG A 372 -16.10 2.78 -10.10
CA ARG A 372 -16.77 3.59 -11.12
C ARG A 372 -17.78 4.51 -10.45
N GLU A 373 -17.93 5.70 -11.01
CA GLU A 373 -19.02 6.60 -10.61
C GLU A 373 -20.38 5.94 -10.84
N ILE A 374 -21.31 6.22 -9.95
CA ILE A 374 -22.69 5.72 -10.07
C ILE A 374 -23.31 6.35 -11.33
N GLY A 375 -23.85 5.51 -12.21
CA GLY A 375 -24.44 5.96 -13.47
C GLY A 375 -23.44 6.20 -14.62
N ALA A 376 -22.14 5.94 -14.41
CA ALA A 376 -21.17 6.03 -15.49
C ALA A 376 -21.45 5.02 -16.62
N ASP A 377 -21.17 5.42 -17.86
CA ASP A 377 -21.35 4.59 -19.05
C ASP A 377 -20.55 3.29 -18.96
N MET A 378 -21.09 2.23 -19.58
CA MET A 378 -20.42 0.94 -19.63
C MET A 378 -19.15 1.03 -20.47
N PRO A 379 -17.96 0.64 -19.92
CA PRO A 379 -16.73 0.66 -20.68
C PRO A 379 -16.77 -0.31 -21.87
N VAL A 380 -16.43 0.17 -23.05
CA VAL A 380 -16.45 -0.61 -24.30
C VAL A 380 -15.03 -1.03 -24.67
N PHE A 381 -14.81 -2.33 -24.82
CA PHE A 381 -13.52 -2.91 -25.26
C PHE A 381 -13.42 -2.91 -26.78
N GLY A 382 -12.20 -2.72 -27.28
CA GLY A 382 -11.90 -2.99 -28.68
C GLY A 382 -11.77 -4.49 -29.00
N THR A 383 -11.79 -4.83 -30.27
CA THR A 383 -11.67 -6.22 -30.74
C THR A 383 -10.20 -6.63 -30.86
N TYR A 384 -9.87 -7.79 -30.33
CA TYR A 384 -8.58 -8.46 -30.53
C TYR A 384 -8.68 -9.34 -31.78
N ASP A 385 -7.98 -8.98 -32.82
CA ASP A 385 -8.04 -9.58 -34.16
C ASP A 385 -6.68 -10.22 -34.56
N ALA A 386 -6.60 -10.71 -35.79
CA ALA A 386 -5.37 -11.28 -36.33
C ALA A 386 -4.25 -10.24 -36.48
N GLU A 387 -4.58 -8.98 -36.76
CA GLU A 387 -3.60 -7.90 -36.85
C GLU A 387 -2.95 -7.63 -35.52
N PHE A 388 -3.71 -7.65 -34.42
CA PHE A 388 -3.18 -7.55 -33.09
C PHE A 388 -2.18 -8.69 -32.78
N ASP A 389 -2.52 -9.95 -33.14
CA ASP A 389 -1.64 -11.10 -32.96
C ASP A 389 -0.34 -10.97 -33.76
N GLU A 390 -0.41 -10.46 -35.02
CA GLU A 390 0.76 -10.18 -35.85
C GLU A 390 1.67 -9.11 -35.24
N GLN A 391 1.10 -8.05 -34.68
CA GLN A 391 1.85 -6.99 -34.01
C GLN A 391 2.49 -7.49 -32.71
N LEU A 392 1.86 -8.42 -31.99
CA LEU A 392 2.36 -8.98 -30.73
C LEU A 392 3.48 -10.02 -30.98
N ARG A 393 3.41 -10.78 -32.06
CA ARG A 393 4.31 -11.89 -32.37
C ARG A 393 5.81 -11.55 -32.22
N PRO A 394 6.34 -10.44 -32.76
CA PRO A 394 7.78 -10.14 -32.66
C PRO A 394 8.27 -9.97 -31.23
N TYR A 395 7.42 -9.47 -30.32
CA TYR A 395 7.77 -9.30 -28.93
C TYR A 395 7.87 -10.65 -28.22
N ILE A 396 6.90 -11.54 -28.44
CA ILE A 396 6.92 -12.91 -27.88
C ILE A 396 8.12 -13.70 -28.39
N GLU A 397 8.43 -13.64 -29.70
CA GLU A 397 9.59 -14.32 -30.26
C GLU A 397 10.92 -13.86 -29.65
N ARG A 398 11.07 -12.55 -29.36
CA ARG A 398 12.28 -12.04 -28.70
C ARG A 398 12.40 -12.57 -27.28
N LEU A 399 11.31 -12.60 -26.52
CA LEU A 399 11.29 -13.19 -25.18
C LEU A 399 11.65 -14.69 -25.21
N GLU A 400 11.11 -15.44 -26.16
CA GLU A 400 11.35 -16.87 -26.29
C GLU A 400 12.79 -17.21 -26.74
N LYS A 401 13.40 -16.34 -27.54
CA LYS A 401 14.78 -16.50 -28.02
C LYS A 401 15.85 -16.07 -27.03
N ALA A 402 15.50 -15.27 -26.03
CA ALA A 402 16.43 -14.74 -25.04
C ALA A 402 17.07 -15.83 -24.18
N ARG A 403 18.38 -15.72 -23.91
CA ARG A 403 19.15 -16.73 -23.18
C ARG A 403 20.33 -16.14 -22.42
N GLY A 404 20.72 -16.81 -21.35
CA GLY A 404 21.92 -16.49 -20.58
C GLY A 404 21.71 -15.30 -19.63
N LEU A 405 22.82 -14.73 -19.20
CA LEU A 405 22.82 -13.55 -18.34
C LEU A 405 22.59 -12.29 -19.19
N VAL A 406 21.44 -11.67 -19.04
CA VAL A 406 21.11 -10.42 -19.73
C VAL A 406 21.37 -9.25 -18.79
N THR A 407 22.13 -8.27 -19.25
CA THR A 407 22.48 -7.06 -18.50
C THR A 407 21.93 -5.81 -19.20
N CYS A 408 21.50 -4.84 -18.43
CA CYS A 408 21.07 -3.54 -18.93
C CYS A 408 21.52 -2.44 -17.94
N PRO A 409 22.65 -1.75 -18.23
CA PRO A 409 23.17 -0.72 -17.33
C PRO A 409 22.19 0.41 -17.03
N LYS A 410 21.29 0.73 -17.96
CA LYS A 410 20.23 1.73 -17.76
C LYS A 410 19.15 1.24 -16.77
N ALA A 411 18.79 -0.05 -16.80
CA ALA A 411 17.89 -0.65 -15.81
C ALA A 411 18.52 -0.66 -14.43
N GLU A 412 19.81 -0.97 -14.32
CA GLU A 412 20.56 -0.93 -13.06
C GLU A 412 20.63 0.49 -12.50
N ALA A 413 20.91 1.49 -13.34
CA ALA A 413 20.94 2.90 -12.94
C ALA A 413 19.55 3.39 -12.49
N LEU A 414 18.48 2.99 -13.19
CA LEU A 414 17.11 3.28 -12.75
C LEU A 414 16.81 2.64 -11.40
N SER A 415 17.16 1.37 -11.22
CA SER A 415 16.92 0.66 -9.96
C SER A 415 17.61 1.34 -8.77
N LYS A 416 18.86 1.79 -8.92
CA LYS A 416 19.58 2.52 -7.87
C LYS A 416 18.82 3.80 -7.46
N ARG A 417 18.40 4.61 -8.44
CA ARG A 417 17.62 5.84 -8.16
C ARG A 417 16.27 5.54 -7.48
N LEU A 418 15.59 4.48 -7.89
CA LEU A 418 14.31 4.10 -7.30
C LEU A 418 14.49 3.60 -5.85
N ILE A 419 15.55 2.85 -5.58
CA ILE A 419 15.90 2.40 -4.22
C ILE A 419 16.18 3.61 -3.33
N GLU A 420 17.01 4.56 -3.80
CA GLU A 420 17.33 5.79 -3.08
C GLU A 420 16.05 6.60 -2.79
N GLY A 421 15.21 6.83 -3.79
CA GLY A 421 13.94 7.54 -3.62
C GLY A 421 12.97 6.84 -2.65
N CYS A 422 12.90 5.51 -2.66
CA CYS A 422 12.10 4.76 -1.70
C CYS A 422 12.66 4.85 -0.27
N ALA A 423 14.00 4.81 -0.12
CA ALA A 423 14.64 4.95 1.18
C ALA A 423 14.41 6.35 1.77
N ASP A 424 14.58 7.40 0.95
CA ASP A 424 14.29 8.78 1.36
C ASP A 424 12.85 8.95 1.80
N PHE A 425 11.89 8.41 1.02
CA PHE A 425 10.48 8.46 1.39
C PHE A 425 10.18 7.66 2.67
N ALA A 426 10.81 6.51 2.88
CA ALA A 426 10.67 5.73 4.11
C ALA A 426 11.14 6.53 5.34
N VAL A 427 12.26 7.26 5.22
CA VAL A 427 12.76 8.14 6.28
C VAL A 427 11.80 9.31 6.53
N LEU A 428 11.31 9.96 5.46
CA LEU A 428 10.38 11.10 5.57
C LEU A 428 9.04 10.70 6.17
N SER A 429 8.51 9.53 5.81
CA SER A 429 7.24 9.02 6.32
C SER A 429 7.35 8.31 7.67
N GLY A 430 8.55 7.93 8.10
CA GLY A 430 8.78 7.10 9.29
C GLY A 430 8.14 5.71 9.21
N SER A 431 7.78 5.25 8.00
CA SER A 431 7.03 4.01 7.79
C SER A 431 7.95 2.81 7.59
N ARG A 432 8.01 1.94 8.59
CA ARG A 432 8.74 0.66 8.48
C ARG A 432 8.06 -0.29 7.49
N SER A 433 6.74 -0.33 7.46
CA SER A 433 5.99 -1.15 6.52
C SER A 433 6.29 -0.75 5.07
N TYR A 434 6.37 0.56 4.77
CA TYR A 434 6.79 1.04 3.45
C TYR A 434 8.22 0.59 3.09
N GLU A 435 9.18 0.77 4.00
CA GLU A 435 10.57 0.34 3.79
C GLU A 435 10.65 -1.16 3.47
N ASN A 436 9.99 -2.01 4.27
CA ASN A 436 9.98 -3.46 4.07
C ASN A 436 9.34 -3.88 2.75
N LEU A 437 8.26 -3.21 2.33
CA LEU A 437 7.57 -3.51 1.08
C LEU A 437 8.35 -3.01 -0.13
N SER A 438 9.00 -1.84 -0.05
CA SER A 438 9.71 -1.21 -1.15
C SER A 438 10.92 -2.03 -1.62
N PHE A 439 11.60 -2.74 -0.71
CA PHE A 439 12.77 -3.53 -1.03
C PHE A 439 12.52 -4.54 -2.16
N ARG A 440 11.47 -5.36 -2.05
CA ARG A 440 11.13 -6.35 -3.10
C ARG A 440 10.31 -5.77 -4.24
N ALA A 441 9.55 -4.70 -4.00
CA ALA A 441 8.85 -3.99 -5.08
C ALA A 441 9.85 -3.41 -6.10
N ASN A 442 11.02 -2.94 -5.67
CA ASN A 442 12.11 -2.51 -6.53
C ASN A 442 12.66 -3.67 -7.40
N VAL A 443 12.82 -4.88 -6.83
CA VAL A 443 13.20 -6.07 -7.60
C VAL A 443 12.13 -6.40 -8.67
N ILE A 444 10.86 -6.37 -8.30
CA ILE A 444 9.75 -6.58 -9.24
C ILE A 444 9.78 -5.56 -10.38
N ALA A 445 9.99 -4.29 -10.07
CA ALA A 445 10.12 -3.23 -11.06
C ALA A 445 11.31 -3.47 -12.01
N TYR A 446 12.46 -3.87 -11.47
CA TYR A 446 13.63 -4.25 -12.26
C TYR A 446 13.32 -5.44 -13.20
N LEU A 447 12.69 -6.50 -12.70
CA LEU A 447 12.33 -7.64 -13.55
C LEU A 447 11.36 -7.25 -14.67
N LYS A 448 10.37 -6.38 -14.39
CA LYS A 448 9.48 -5.82 -15.43
C LYS A 448 10.26 -5.01 -16.47
N ALA A 449 11.23 -4.21 -16.02
CA ALA A 449 12.10 -3.46 -16.92
C ALA A 449 12.88 -4.38 -17.86
N MET A 450 13.44 -5.49 -17.35
CA MET A 450 14.16 -6.47 -18.14
C MET A 450 13.25 -7.21 -19.13
N VAL A 451 12.01 -7.54 -18.73
CA VAL A 451 11.01 -8.11 -19.65
C VAL A 451 10.74 -7.16 -20.83
N LEU A 452 10.50 -5.87 -20.56
CA LEU A 452 10.24 -4.88 -21.59
C LEU A 452 11.47 -4.59 -22.46
N TYR A 453 12.64 -4.54 -21.87
CA TYR A 453 13.91 -4.35 -22.56
C TYR A 453 14.15 -5.45 -23.60
N ILE A 454 14.03 -6.72 -23.21
CA ILE A 454 14.19 -7.86 -24.12
C ILE A 454 13.08 -7.88 -25.18
N ALA A 455 11.84 -7.73 -24.79
CA ALA A 455 10.70 -7.69 -25.71
C ALA A 455 10.85 -6.56 -26.74
N GLY A 456 11.37 -5.40 -26.33
CA GLY A 456 11.67 -4.24 -27.18
C GLY A 456 12.89 -4.40 -28.09
N GLY A 457 13.59 -5.54 -28.05
CA GLY A 457 14.82 -5.78 -28.81
C GLY A 457 16.01 -5.06 -28.23
N GLU A 458 16.15 -5.09 -26.91
CA GLU A 458 17.23 -4.51 -26.12
C GLU A 458 17.36 -2.98 -26.28
N LYS A 459 16.20 -2.33 -26.49
CA LYS A 459 16.12 -0.87 -26.60
C LYS A 459 15.60 -0.27 -25.29
N TRP A 460 16.27 0.79 -24.86
CA TRP A 460 15.89 1.54 -23.66
C TRP A 460 15.61 2.98 -24.04
N ASP A 461 14.44 3.46 -23.67
CA ASP A 461 14.02 4.84 -23.87
C ASP A 461 13.33 5.42 -22.61
N LYS A 462 13.01 6.70 -22.67
CA LYS A 462 12.37 7.41 -21.55
C LYS A 462 10.97 6.87 -21.24
N THR A 463 10.25 6.35 -22.24
CA THR A 463 8.90 5.82 -22.02
C THR A 463 8.91 4.56 -21.16
N LEU A 464 9.94 3.72 -21.34
CA LEU A 464 10.17 2.54 -20.52
C LEU A 464 10.52 2.94 -19.08
N GLU A 465 11.41 3.92 -18.92
CA GLU A 465 11.82 4.42 -17.60
C GLU A 465 10.63 5.00 -16.81
N ASP A 466 9.85 5.89 -17.46
CA ASP A 466 8.67 6.51 -16.84
C ASP A 466 7.60 5.47 -16.47
N PHE A 467 7.40 4.47 -17.32
CA PHE A 467 6.47 3.39 -17.07
C PHE A 467 6.90 2.52 -15.89
N ILE A 468 8.19 2.15 -15.77
CA ILE A 468 8.69 1.33 -14.66
C ILE A 468 8.63 2.11 -13.35
N THR A 469 9.00 3.38 -13.36
CA THR A 469 8.87 4.27 -12.20
C THR A 469 7.41 4.34 -11.73
N TRP A 470 6.48 4.59 -12.63
CA TRP A 470 5.06 4.57 -12.34
C TRP A 470 4.60 3.20 -11.80
N SER A 471 5.00 2.11 -12.44
CA SER A 471 4.61 0.76 -12.07
C SER A 471 5.04 0.39 -10.64
N LEU A 472 6.24 0.84 -10.21
CA LEU A 472 6.72 0.69 -8.83
C LEU A 472 5.83 1.46 -7.84
N HIS A 473 5.60 2.74 -8.12
CA HIS A 473 4.80 3.58 -7.22
C HIS A 473 3.34 3.10 -7.13
N TYR A 474 2.78 2.61 -8.24
CA TYR A 474 1.44 2.04 -8.26
C TYR A 474 1.33 0.75 -7.41
N ASP A 475 2.30 -0.16 -7.54
CA ASP A 475 2.38 -1.37 -6.71
C ASP A 475 2.52 -1.03 -5.22
N LEU A 476 3.41 -0.10 -4.89
CA LEU A 476 3.60 0.36 -3.51
C LEU A 476 2.35 1.05 -2.97
N TRP A 477 1.70 1.90 -3.77
CA TRP A 477 0.43 2.51 -3.39
C TRP A 477 -0.62 1.44 -3.05
N CYS A 478 -0.78 0.41 -3.90
CA CYS A 478 -1.70 -0.69 -3.66
C CYS A 478 -1.36 -1.43 -2.36
N LYS A 479 -0.09 -1.78 -2.15
CA LYS A 479 0.38 -2.48 -0.95
C LYS A 479 0.11 -1.68 0.32
N MET A 480 0.41 -0.38 0.29
CA MET A 480 0.18 0.50 1.44
C MET A 480 -1.32 0.65 1.73
N ASN A 481 -2.15 0.89 0.73
CA ASN A 481 -3.59 1.04 0.91
C ASN A 481 -4.28 -0.25 1.39
N PHE A 482 -3.80 -1.40 0.93
CA PHE A 482 -4.46 -2.66 1.28
C PHE A 482 -3.97 -3.27 2.59
N PHE A 483 -2.70 -3.06 2.97
CA PHE A 483 -2.07 -3.86 4.01
C PHE A 483 -1.31 -3.06 5.07
N ALA A 484 -0.98 -1.78 4.88
CA ALA A 484 -0.08 -1.06 5.79
C ALA A 484 -0.59 -1.04 7.23
N ASN A 485 -1.85 -0.70 7.46
CA ASN A 485 -2.43 -0.64 8.80
C ASN A 485 -2.36 -2.02 9.49
N ASP A 486 -2.77 -3.08 8.77
CA ASP A 486 -2.77 -4.43 9.31
C ASP A 486 -1.32 -4.93 9.59
N MET A 487 -0.34 -4.50 8.78
CA MET A 487 1.09 -4.80 9.00
C MET A 487 1.64 -4.07 10.22
N ASP A 488 1.35 -2.78 10.38
CA ASP A 488 1.80 -1.98 11.51
C ASP A 488 1.21 -2.51 12.83
N GLU A 489 -0.08 -2.89 12.84
CA GLU A 489 -0.72 -3.54 13.97
C GLU A 489 -0.08 -4.90 14.31
N ALA A 490 0.21 -5.72 13.30
CA ALA A 490 0.87 -7.01 13.49
C ALA A 490 2.30 -6.85 14.04
N GLU A 491 3.05 -5.85 13.57
CA GLU A 491 4.40 -5.55 14.07
C GLU A 491 4.38 -5.06 15.51
N ILE A 492 3.43 -4.19 15.86
CA ILE A 492 3.22 -3.74 17.24
C ILE A 492 2.87 -4.93 18.15
N ALA A 493 1.96 -5.80 17.70
CA ALA A 493 1.58 -7.00 18.43
C ALA A 493 2.77 -7.96 18.62
N MET A 494 3.61 -8.14 17.59
CA MET A 494 4.84 -8.95 17.69
C MET A 494 5.86 -8.34 18.66
N ARG A 495 6.06 -7.02 18.62
CA ARG A 495 6.95 -6.33 19.56
C ARG A 495 6.46 -6.49 21.00
N ARG A 496 5.15 -6.41 21.22
CA ARG A 496 4.53 -6.68 22.54
C ARG A 496 4.69 -8.15 22.96
N GLN A 497 4.62 -9.10 22.03
CA GLN A 497 4.84 -10.52 22.29
C GLN A 497 6.33 -10.91 22.38
N GLY A 498 7.23 -10.15 21.74
CA GLY A 498 8.67 -10.42 21.73
C GLY A 498 9.36 -10.22 23.08
N HIS A 499 8.73 -9.52 24.03
CA HIS A 499 9.18 -9.43 25.42
C HIS A 499 8.64 -10.59 26.27
N ARG A 500 8.80 -11.82 25.81
CA ARG A 500 8.44 -13.03 26.60
C ARG A 500 9.44 -13.37 27.72
N GLY A 501 10.47 -12.59 27.91
CA GLY A 501 11.32 -12.64 29.09
C GLY A 501 10.64 -11.87 30.25
N PRO A 502 10.87 -12.25 31.51
CA PRO A 502 10.41 -11.44 32.62
C PRO A 502 11.02 -10.05 32.50
N GLN A 503 10.18 -9.03 32.35
CA GLN A 503 10.63 -7.65 32.31
C GLN A 503 11.35 -7.31 33.62
N ASN A 504 12.43 -6.55 33.52
CA ASN A 504 13.09 -6.05 34.70
C ASN A 504 12.18 -5.00 35.36
N MET A 505 11.43 -5.42 36.35
CA MET A 505 10.47 -4.56 37.03
C MET A 505 11.15 -3.37 37.72
N LEU A 506 12.40 -3.53 38.11
CA LEU A 506 13.15 -2.45 38.77
C LEU A 506 13.48 -1.33 37.76
N ASP A 507 13.71 -1.63 36.46
CA ASP A 507 13.89 -0.62 35.42
C ASP A 507 12.62 0.20 35.14
N MET A 508 11.47 -0.39 35.38
CA MET A 508 10.17 0.26 35.15
C MET A 508 9.73 1.20 36.30
N LEU A 509 10.40 1.14 37.43
CA LEU A 509 10.17 2.00 38.60
C LEU A 509 11.05 3.25 38.51
N PRO A 510 10.63 4.39 39.10
CA PRO A 510 11.50 5.55 39.25
C PRO A 510 12.69 5.23 40.17
N ASP A 511 13.67 6.12 40.26
CA ASP A 511 14.85 5.91 41.11
C ASP A 511 14.52 5.83 42.60
N GLU A 512 13.44 6.51 43.02
CA GLU A 512 12.84 6.43 44.34
C GLU A 512 11.38 5.96 44.20
N PHE A 513 11.01 4.94 44.95
CA PHE A 513 9.68 4.33 44.81
C PHE A 513 9.19 3.73 46.13
N THR A 514 7.88 3.60 46.25
CA THR A 514 7.21 3.01 47.39
C THR A 514 6.89 1.53 47.15
N ARG A 515 6.53 0.85 48.22
CA ARG A 515 6.03 -0.54 48.14
C ARG A 515 4.72 -0.64 47.36
N GLU A 516 3.87 0.38 47.45
CA GLU A 516 2.57 0.43 46.74
C GLU A 516 2.79 0.52 45.23
N GLU A 517 3.74 1.35 44.75
CA GLU A 517 4.09 1.46 43.33
C GLU A 517 4.60 0.13 42.77
N VAL A 518 5.41 -0.61 43.53
CA VAL A 518 5.84 -1.96 43.14
C VAL A 518 4.64 -2.92 43.08
N HIS A 519 3.69 -2.80 43.97
CA HIS A 519 2.48 -3.63 43.96
C HIS A 519 1.59 -3.33 42.76
N LEU A 520 1.35 -2.07 42.46
CA LEU A 520 0.58 -1.63 41.30
C LEU A 520 1.26 -2.05 39.97
N LEU A 521 2.59 -1.91 39.89
CA LEU A 521 3.33 -2.36 38.71
C LEU A 521 3.21 -3.88 38.51
N ARG A 522 3.26 -4.68 39.57
CA ARG A 522 3.07 -6.13 39.49
C ARG A 522 1.66 -6.48 38.99
N GLN A 523 0.64 -5.77 39.48
CA GLN A 523 -0.73 -5.96 39.01
C GLN A 523 -0.89 -5.62 37.51
N SER A 524 -0.32 -4.49 37.08
CA SER A 524 -0.35 -4.09 35.67
C SER A 524 0.33 -5.09 34.73
N GLN A 525 1.31 -5.84 35.25
CA GLN A 525 2.03 -6.90 34.51
C GLN A 525 1.36 -8.29 34.66
N GLY A 526 0.19 -8.37 35.32
CA GLY A 526 -0.53 -9.63 35.53
C GLY A 526 0.20 -10.63 36.45
N ILE A 527 1.15 -10.16 37.27
CA ILE A 527 1.92 -11.01 38.20
C ILE A 527 1.10 -11.19 39.48
N THR A 528 0.38 -12.29 39.58
CA THR A 528 -0.48 -12.64 40.73
C THR A 528 0.21 -13.52 41.75
N THR A 529 1.34 -14.19 41.41
CA THR A 529 2.07 -15.11 42.27
C THR A 529 3.25 -14.43 43.00
N GLY A 530 3.44 -14.76 44.27
CA GLY A 530 4.53 -14.23 45.09
C GLY A 530 4.19 -12.91 45.80
N SER A 531 4.94 -12.61 46.85
CA SER A 531 4.75 -11.43 47.70
C SER A 531 5.64 -10.27 47.23
N THR A 532 5.08 -9.06 47.15
CA THR A 532 5.83 -7.80 46.92
C THR A 532 6.93 -7.63 47.95
N SER A 533 6.63 -7.96 49.26
CA SER A 533 7.61 -7.90 50.32
C SER A 533 8.81 -8.82 50.11
N LYS A 534 8.59 -10.05 49.59
CA LYS A 534 9.67 -10.99 49.31
C LYS A 534 10.52 -10.50 48.13
N MET A 535 9.93 -9.85 47.16
CA MET A 535 10.68 -9.27 46.03
C MET A 535 11.56 -8.10 46.47
N LEU A 536 11.01 -7.16 47.25
CA LEU A 536 11.75 -6.05 47.82
C LEU A 536 12.89 -6.54 48.74
N SER A 537 12.64 -7.57 49.58
CA SER A 537 13.67 -8.20 50.39
C SER A 537 14.80 -8.79 49.54
N ASN A 538 14.50 -9.46 48.45
CA ASN A 538 15.49 -10.01 47.53
C ASN A 538 16.31 -8.92 46.83
N TRP A 539 15.65 -7.84 46.38
CA TRP A 539 16.36 -6.71 45.77
C TRP A 539 17.29 -6.00 46.76
N LYS A 540 16.86 -5.84 48.00
CA LYS A 540 17.66 -5.29 49.09
C LYS A 540 18.84 -6.20 49.43
N HIS A 541 18.62 -7.51 49.52
CA HIS A 541 19.68 -8.48 49.78
C HIS A 541 20.75 -8.48 48.68
N ARG A 542 20.36 -8.31 47.42
CA ARG A 542 21.27 -8.22 46.27
C ARG A 542 21.91 -6.85 46.11
N GLY A 543 21.61 -5.90 46.98
CA GLY A 543 22.15 -4.55 46.93
C GLY A 543 21.65 -3.69 45.77
N TYR A 544 20.56 -4.04 45.13
CA TYR A 544 19.98 -3.25 44.05
C TYR A 544 19.19 -2.04 44.54
N ILE A 545 18.63 -2.14 45.73
CA ILE A 545 17.88 -1.07 46.40
C ILE A 545 18.32 -0.91 47.85
N THR A 546 18.12 0.29 48.38
CA THR A 546 18.26 0.60 49.82
C THR A 546 16.94 1.20 50.35
N LEU A 547 16.66 0.98 51.62
CA LEU A 547 15.58 1.70 52.29
C LEU A 547 16.08 3.13 52.55
N PHE A 548 15.41 4.11 51.98
CA PHE A 548 15.82 5.51 52.08
C PHE A 548 15.14 6.25 53.23
N SER A 549 13.86 5.91 53.51
CA SER A 549 13.14 6.44 54.64
C SER A 549 12.18 5.39 55.17
N ASN A 550 11.96 5.36 56.50
CA ASN A 550 11.02 4.46 57.14
C ASN A 550 9.55 4.98 57.08
N SER A 551 9.37 6.23 56.68
CA SER A 551 8.06 6.83 56.47
C SER A 551 8.15 8.08 55.61
N LEU A 552 7.26 8.23 54.64
CA LEU A 552 6.95 9.51 54.01
C LEU A 552 6.29 10.43 55.05
N PRO A 553 6.59 11.74 55.07
CA PRO A 553 5.92 12.67 56.00
C PRO A 553 4.39 12.58 55.80
N GLY A 554 3.70 11.97 56.75
CA GLY A 554 2.24 11.85 56.81
C GLY A 554 1.62 10.53 56.30
N SER A 555 2.36 9.56 55.75
CA SER A 555 1.78 8.30 55.19
C SER A 555 2.23 7.01 55.87
N GLY A 556 3.36 7.01 56.62
CA GLY A 556 3.89 5.79 57.23
C GLY A 556 4.46 4.76 56.22
N GLU A 557 4.59 5.12 54.93
CA GLU A 557 5.08 4.23 53.86
C GLU A 557 6.58 4.21 53.74
N GLU A 558 7.16 3.02 53.48
CA GLU A 558 8.55 2.81 53.25
C GLU A 558 8.96 3.31 51.84
N LEU A 559 9.98 4.19 51.76
CA LEU A 559 10.56 4.70 50.53
C LEU A 559 11.87 3.99 50.22
N TYR A 560 11.99 3.41 49.06
CA TYR A 560 13.15 2.69 48.55
C TYR A 560 13.84 3.52 47.48
N ARG A 561 15.18 3.41 47.40
CA ARG A 561 16.01 4.06 46.35
C ARG A 561 16.91 3.03 45.67
N LYS A 562 17.03 3.12 44.35
CA LYS A 562 17.97 2.34 43.57
C LYS A 562 19.40 2.68 43.94
N THR A 563 20.26 1.68 44.03
CA THR A 563 21.68 1.88 44.39
C THR A 563 22.53 2.18 43.16
N GLY A 564 23.70 2.81 43.39
CA GLY A 564 24.69 3.03 42.33
C GLY A 564 25.25 1.73 41.71
N LEU A 565 25.10 0.59 42.40
CA LEU A 565 25.42 -0.74 41.85
C LEU A 565 24.43 -1.14 40.75
N TYR A 566 23.18 -0.75 40.89
CA TYR A 566 22.13 -1.01 39.88
C TYR A 566 22.20 -0.02 38.72
N LEU A 567 22.40 1.26 39.01
CA LEU A 567 22.45 2.33 38.00
C LEU A 567 23.70 2.28 37.09
N LYS A 568 24.71 1.49 37.46
CA LYS A 568 25.94 1.28 36.65
C LYS A 568 25.90 0.04 35.74
N ARG A 569 24.78 -0.71 35.74
CA ARG A 569 24.53 -1.83 34.85
C ARG A 569 23.82 -1.38 33.59
#